data_e88156da445055904ece7fa5447ffb27
#
_entry.id   e88156da445055904ece7fa5447ffb27
#
_cell.length_a   1.000
_cell.length_b   1.000
_cell.length_c   1.000
_cell.angle_alpha   90.00
_cell.angle_beta   90.00
_cell.angle_gamma   90.00
#
_symmetry.space_group_name_H-M   'P 1'
#
loop_
_entity.id
_entity.type
_entity.pdbx_description
1 polymer ?
#
loop_
_entity_poly.entity_id
_entity_poly.type
_entity_poly.pdbx_seq_one_letter_code
_entity_poly.pdbx_strand_id
1 'polypeptide(L)'
;IFPENMSSLCCGTIWESKGMPEIADRKTKELEDALWKASEEGRYPILCDQSPCLHRMEHKIKKMRLYEPSEFILGFLTDRLDFHQTDIPVAIHLTCSMRLMHKTGKMLELARMCSTNVIVPEGVGCCGFAGDKGMTHPELNKYALRKLKAQVKGVPVGYSNSRTCEIGLATNSGIPYVSIAYLVNRSTTAKNV
;
A
#
# COMPACT_ATOMS: atom_id res chain seq x y z
N ILE A 1 -12.67 11.99 -5.08
CA ILE A 1 -14.06 11.45 -5.16
C ILE A 1 -14.02 10.02 -4.64
N PHE A 2 -14.98 9.63 -3.81
CA PHE A 2 -15.18 8.26 -3.37
C PHE A 2 -16.45 7.70 -4.00
N PRO A 3 -16.49 6.40 -4.35
CA PRO A 3 -17.73 5.76 -4.77
C PRO A 3 -18.82 5.86 -3.69
N GLU A 4 -20.06 5.96 -4.11
CA GLU A 4 -21.20 5.82 -3.21
C GLU A 4 -21.16 4.45 -2.50
N ASN A 5 -21.55 4.39 -1.24
CA ASN A 5 -21.57 3.16 -0.44
C ASN A 5 -20.21 2.45 -0.33
N MET A 6 -19.10 3.18 -0.32
CA MET A 6 -17.73 2.66 -0.26
C MET A 6 -17.56 1.60 0.86
N SER A 7 -18.22 1.78 2.00
CA SER A 7 -18.16 0.84 3.14
C SER A 7 -18.71 -0.56 2.86
N SER A 8 -19.56 -0.72 1.84
CA SER A 8 -20.13 -2.01 1.42
C SER A 8 -19.37 -2.66 0.26
N LEU A 9 -18.47 -1.90 -0.39
CA LEU A 9 -17.69 -2.37 -1.54
C LEU A 9 -16.46 -3.17 -1.10
N CYS A 10 -16.09 -4.16 -1.90
CA CYS A 10 -14.93 -5.01 -1.61
C CYS A 10 -14.26 -5.45 -2.91
N CYS A 11 -12.93 -5.45 -2.94
CA CYS A 11 -12.17 -5.97 -4.08
C CYS A 11 -12.29 -7.49 -4.27
N GLY A 12 -12.82 -8.22 -3.28
CA GLY A 12 -13.00 -9.66 -3.33
C GLY A 12 -11.83 -10.50 -2.80
N THR A 13 -10.65 -9.92 -2.57
CA THR A 13 -9.44 -10.65 -2.13
C THR A 13 -9.68 -11.52 -0.89
N ILE A 14 -10.44 -11.05 0.09
CA ILE A 14 -10.73 -11.81 1.30
C ILE A 14 -11.53 -13.09 1.02
N TRP A 15 -12.50 -13.01 0.13
CA TRP A 15 -13.32 -14.16 -0.27
C TRP A 15 -12.53 -15.17 -1.09
N GLU A 16 -11.71 -14.69 -2.02
CA GLU A 16 -10.81 -15.55 -2.80
C GLU A 16 -9.83 -16.31 -1.90
N SER A 17 -9.24 -15.63 -0.91
CA SER A 17 -8.32 -16.27 0.05
C SER A 17 -8.96 -17.35 0.93
N LYS A 18 -10.30 -17.35 1.01
CA LYS A 18 -11.10 -18.34 1.74
C LYS A 18 -11.70 -19.41 0.82
N GLY A 19 -11.29 -19.47 -0.45
CA GLY A 19 -11.77 -20.46 -1.40
C GLY A 19 -13.20 -20.20 -1.92
N MET A 20 -13.65 -18.95 -1.92
CA MET A 20 -14.98 -18.52 -2.36
C MET A 20 -14.88 -17.64 -3.63
N PRO A 21 -14.39 -18.17 -4.77
CA PRO A 21 -14.09 -17.37 -5.97
C PRO A 21 -15.33 -16.70 -6.57
N GLU A 22 -16.48 -17.35 -6.54
CA GLU A 22 -17.73 -16.80 -7.09
C GLU A 22 -18.19 -15.55 -6.31
N ILE A 23 -18.10 -15.59 -4.97
CA ILE A 23 -18.40 -14.43 -4.13
C ILE A 23 -17.36 -13.33 -4.37
N ALA A 24 -16.10 -13.71 -4.47
CA ALA A 24 -15.02 -12.79 -4.73
C ALA A 24 -15.21 -12.05 -6.07
N ASP A 25 -15.56 -12.75 -7.14
CA ASP A 25 -15.78 -12.17 -8.46
C ASP A 25 -17.02 -11.27 -8.49
N ARG A 26 -18.11 -11.67 -7.83
CA ARG A 26 -19.29 -10.80 -7.67
C ARG A 26 -18.93 -9.49 -6.95
N LYS A 27 -18.18 -9.58 -5.84
CA LYS A 27 -17.74 -8.38 -5.09
C LYS A 27 -16.81 -7.50 -5.89
N THR A 28 -15.92 -8.08 -6.68
CA THR A 28 -15.08 -7.32 -7.60
C THR A 28 -15.91 -6.60 -8.66
N LYS A 29 -16.96 -7.24 -9.16
CA LYS A 29 -17.85 -6.64 -10.17
C LYS A 29 -18.65 -5.49 -9.59
N GLU A 30 -19.20 -5.64 -8.38
CA GLU A 30 -19.89 -4.55 -7.67
C GLU A 30 -18.95 -3.33 -7.48
N LEU A 31 -17.70 -3.58 -7.10
CA LEU A 31 -16.68 -2.53 -6.97
C LEU A 31 -16.34 -1.89 -8.33
N GLU A 32 -16.15 -2.71 -9.37
CA GLU A 32 -15.87 -2.22 -10.72
C GLU A 32 -16.94 -1.25 -11.21
N ASP A 33 -18.23 -1.60 -11.05
CA ASP A 33 -19.33 -0.76 -11.50
C ASP A 33 -19.43 0.55 -10.72
N ALA A 34 -19.19 0.50 -9.41
CA ALA A 34 -19.14 1.70 -8.58
C ALA A 34 -17.97 2.63 -8.94
N LEU A 35 -16.78 2.06 -9.18
CA LEU A 35 -15.60 2.82 -9.61
C LEU A 35 -15.77 3.40 -11.01
N TRP A 36 -16.39 2.66 -11.93
CA TRP A 36 -16.70 3.13 -13.27
C TRP A 36 -17.56 4.39 -13.24
N LYS A 37 -18.64 4.36 -12.44
CA LYS A 37 -19.50 5.52 -12.22
C LYS A 37 -18.74 6.69 -11.59
N ALA A 38 -18.00 6.43 -10.50
CA ALA A 38 -17.29 7.47 -9.75
C ALA A 38 -16.13 8.10 -10.53
N SER A 39 -15.52 7.37 -11.47
CA SER A 39 -14.44 7.85 -12.32
C SER A 39 -14.92 8.51 -13.62
N GLU A 40 -16.21 8.80 -13.76
CA GLU A 40 -16.81 9.28 -15.00
C GLU A 40 -16.40 8.39 -16.18
N GLU A 41 -16.80 7.13 -16.12
CA GLU A 41 -16.54 6.12 -17.15
C GLU A 41 -15.03 5.91 -17.44
N GLY A 42 -14.20 5.97 -16.39
CA GLY A 42 -12.75 5.77 -16.50
C GLY A 42 -11.97 7.02 -16.95
N ARG A 43 -12.63 8.19 -17.03
CA ARG A 43 -11.99 9.47 -17.34
C ARG A 43 -10.91 9.81 -16.30
N TYR A 44 -11.22 9.62 -15.02
CA TYR A 44 -10.29 9.87 -13.94
C TYR A 44 -9.52 8.61 -13.54
N PRO A 45 -8.23 8.73 -13.19
CA PRO A 45 -7.45 7.63 -12.65
C PRO A 45 -7.97 7.23 -11.26
N ILE A 46 -7.86 5.95 -10.93
CA ILE A 46 -8.30 5.41 -9.66
C ILE A 46 -7.08 5.10 -8.79
N LEU A 47 -7.04 5.71 -7.61
CA LEU A 47 -6.03 5.43 -6.59
C LEU A 47 -6.55 4.36 -5.63
N CYS A 48 -5.78 3.29 -5.45
CA CYS A 48 -6.03 2.26 -4.44
C CYS A 48 -4.83 2.20 -3.47
N ASP A 49 -5.06 2.57 -2.23
CA ASP A 49 -4.04 2.63 -1.16
C ASP A 49 -3.78 1.28 -0.47
N GLN A 50 -4.40 0.21 -0.97
CA GLN A 50 -4.24 -1.15 -0.45
C GLN A 50 -3.67 -2.08 -1.54
N SER A 51 -2.38 -2.32 -1.51
CA SER A 51 -1.70 -3.11 -2.53
C SER A 51 -2.28 -4.53 -2.75
N PRO A 52 -2.76 -5.28 -1.74
CA PRO A 52 -3.43 -6.56 -1.99
C PRO A 52 -4.75 -6.42 -2.75
N CYS A 53 -5.51 -5.36 -2.48
CA CYS A 53 -6.74 -5.05 -3.23
C CYS A 53 -6.41 -4.67 -4.66
N LEU A 54 -5.42 -3.78 -4.85
CA LEU A 54 -4.98 -3.35 -6.17
C LEU A 54 -4.52 -4.54 -7.02
N HIS A 55 -3.73 -5.46 -6.45
CA HIS A 55 -3.26 -6.65 -7.14
C HIS A 55 -4.42 -7.46 -7.74
N ARG A 56 -5.49 -7.72 -6.96
CA ARG A 56 -6.67 -8.40 -7.48
C ARG A 56 -7.40 -7.54 -8.52
N MET A 57 -7.60 -6.25 -8.23
CA MET A 57 -8.30 -5.33 -9.15
C MET A 57 -7.61 -5.27 -10.50
N GLU A 58 -6.29 -5.19 -10.58
CA GLU A 58 -5.53 -5.20 -11.84
C GLU A 58 -5.71 -6.50 -12.64
N HIS A 59 -5.91 -7.63 -11.97
CA HIS A 59 -6.18 -8.90 -12.64
C HIS A 59 -7.60 -8.98 -13.21
N LYS A 60 -8.58 -8.40 -12.52
CA LYS A 60 -10.01 -8.54 -12.85
C LYS A 60 -10.59 -7.34 -13.60
N ILE A 61 -10.16 -6.12 -13.31
CA ILE A 61 -10.68 -4.88 -13.88
C ILE A 61 -9.73 -4.39 -14.97
N LYS A 62 -10.18 -4.35 -16.23
CA LYS A 62 -9.35 -3.99 -17.38
C LYS A 62 -9.72 -2.66 -18.04
N LYS A 63 -10.91 -2.15 -17.75
CA LYS A 63 -11.45 -0.96 -18.42
C LYS A 63 -11.05 0.36 -17.77
N MET A 64 -10.38 0.33 -16.61
CA MET A 64 -10.01 1.53 -15.84
C MET A 64 -8.51 1.55 -15.53
N ARG A 65 -7.97 2.75 -15.36
CA ARG A 65 -6.57 2.95 -14.95
C ARG A 65 -6.48 2.96 -13.43
N LEU A 66 -5.82 1.95 -12.89
CA LEU A 66 -5.63 1.74 -11.45
C LEU A 66 -4.18 2.06 -11.08
N TYR A 67 -4.00 2.77 -9.97
CA TYR A 67 -2.69 3.18 -9.48
C TYR A 67 -2.54 2.89 -7.99
N GLU A 68 -1.36 2.49 -7.59
CA GLU A 68 -0.96 2.50 -6.19
C GLU A 68 -0.40 3.89 -5.79
N PRO A 69 -0.27 4.21 -4.48
CA PRO A 69 0.09 5.55 -4.03
C PRO A 69 1.40 6.08 -4.63
N SER A 70 2.46 5.27 -4.73
CA SER A 70 3.74 5.75 -5.24
C SER A 70 3.69 6.04 -6.73
N GLU A 71 3.01 5.19 -7.51
CA GLU A 71 2.80 5.44 -8.94
C GLU A 71 1.97 6.70 -9.17
N PHE A 72 0.88 6.84 -8.38
CA PHE A 72 0.02 8.00 -8.50
C PHE A 72 0.75 9.30 -8.18
N ILE A 73 1.49 9.33 -7.07
CA ILE A 73 2.23 10.51 -6.64
C ILE A 73 3.31 10.87 -7.66
N LEU A 74 4.12 9.87 -8.09
CA LEU A 74 5.17 10.10 -9.08
C LEU A 74 4.62 10.51 -10.45
N GLY A 75 3.47 9.99 -10.85
CA GLY A 75 2.89 10.26 -12.17
C GLY A 75 2.07 11.55 -12.27
N PHE A 76 1.51 12.03 -11.15
CA PHE A 76 0.53 13.13 -11.21
C PHE A 76 0.83 14.30 -10.27
N LEU A 77 1.68 14.11 -9.26
CA LEU A 77 1.84 15.11 -8.19
C LEU A 77 3.26 15.70 -8.09
N THR A 78 4.28 15.09 -8.68
CA THR A 78 5.67 15.59 -8.56
C THR A 78 5.84 17.01 -9.09
N ASP A 79 5.14 17.37 -10.14
CA ASP A 79 5.19 18.74 -10.70
C ASP A 79 4.43 19.77 -9.84
N ARG A 80 3.64 19.30 -8.86
CA ARG A 80 2.81 20.12 -7.97
C ARG A 80 3.33 20.18 -6.54
N LEU A 81 4.39 19.43 -6.24
CA LEU A 81 4.96 19.31 -4.90
C LEU A 81 6.44 19.70 -4.91
N ASP A 82 6.84 20.49 -3.94
CA ASP A 82 8.24 20.72 -3.60
C ASP A 82 8.67 19.72 -2.54
N PHE A 83 9.65 18.89 -2.87
CA PHE A 83 10.16 17.86 -1.96
C PHE A 83 11.29 18.43 -1.09
N HIS A 84 11.19 18.24 0.21
CA HIS A 84 12.18 18.61 1.21
C HIS A 84 12.79 17.34 1.79
N GLN A 85 13.82 16.84 1.12
CA GLN A 85 14.50 15.60 1.53
C GLN A 85 15.20 15.80 2.88
N THR A 86 15.06 14.85 3.78
CA THR A 86 15.69 14.85 5.11
C THR A 86 16.70 13.71 5.25
N ASP A 87 17.53 13.75 6.30
CA ASP A 87 18.45 12.67 6.67
C ASP A 87 17.85 11.73 7.73
N ILE A 88 16.63 12.02 8.18
CA ILE A 88 15.91 11.16 9.15
C ILE A 88 15.71 9.76 8.55
N PRO A 89 16.18 8.69 9.22
CA PRO A 89 16.04 7.35 8.70
C PRO A 89 14.58 6.91 8.60
N VAL A 90 14.24 6.28 7.50
CA VAL A 90 12.89 5.73 7.24
C VAL A 90 12.99 4.26 6.87
N ALA A 91 12.14 3.41 7.44
CA ALA A 91 12.06 2.01 7.09
C ALA A 91 10.94 1.78 6.05
N ILE A 92 11.27 1.15 4.93
CA ILE A 92 10.31 0.88 3.86
C ILE A 92 10.03 -0.62 3.79
N HIS A 93 8.77 -0.99 3.95
CA HIS A 93 8.31 -2.35 3.73
C HIS A 93 7.65 -2.48 2.35
N LEU A 94 8.33 -3.21 1.47
CA LEU A 94 7.81 -3.55 0.14
C LEU A 94 6.90 -4.77 0.26
N THR A 95 5.58 -4.57 0.15
CA THR A 95 4.60 -5.64 0.33
C THR A 95 4.74 -6.75 -0.71
N CYS A 96 4.31 -7.97 -0.37
CA CYS A 96 4.33 -9.10 -1.30
C CYS A 96 3.51 -8.81 -2.57
N SER A 97 2.37 -8.16 -2.45
CA SER A 97 1.54 -7.76 -3.60
C SER A 97 2.25 -6.77 -4.53
N MET A 98 3.00 -5.78 -3.99
CA MET A 98 3.81 -4.90 -4.83
C MET A 98 4.91 -5.66 -5.59
N ARG A 99 5.52 -6.65 -4.95
CA ARG A 99 6.53 -7.51 -5.61
C ARG A 99 5.91 -8.28 -6.76
N LEU A 100 4.71 -8.86 -6.57
CA LEU A 100 3.97 -9.57 -7.61
C LEU A 100 3.56 -8.66 -8.78
N MET A 101 3.24 -7.39 -8.50
CA MET A 101 2.91 -6.39 -9.52
C MET A 101 4.14 -5.71 -10.13
N HIS A 102 5.36 -6.02 -9.71
CA HIS A 102 6.62 -5.37 -10.13
C HIS A 102 6.67 -3.85 -9.88
N LYS A 103 6.01 -3.36 -8.81
CA LYS A 103 5.85 -1.92 -8.48
C LYS A 103 6.78 -1.42 -7.37
N THR A 104 7.64 -2.27 -6.82
CA THR A 104 8.52 -1.93 -5.69
C THR A 104 9.50 -0.79 -5.97
N GLY A 105 9.95 -0.66 -7.23
CA GLY A 105 10.87 0.40 -7.65
C GLY A 105 10.31 1.79 -7.43
N LYS A 106 9.02 2.00 -7.73
CA LYS A 106 8.34 3.30 -7.57
C LYS A 106 8.24 3.73 -6.11
N MET A 107 7.98 2.80 -5.22
CA MET A 107 7.96 3.11 -3.79
C MET A 107 9.34 3.50 -3.25
N LEU A 108 10.40 2.84 -3.72
CA LEU A 108 11.77 3.20 -3.35
C LEU A 108 12.21 4.53 -3.94
N GLU A 109 11.86 4.81 -5.20
CA GLU A 109 12.09 6.09 -5.85
C GLU A 109 11.46 7.23 -5.02
N LEU A 110 10.18 7.11 -4.70
CA LEU A 110 9.43 8.09 -3.90
C LEU A 110 10.02 8.27 -2.49
N ALA A 111 10.37 7.16 -1.82
CA ALA A 111 10.98 7.22 -0.50
C ALA A 111 12.33 7.97 -0.50
N ARG A 112 13.15 7.77 -1.54
CA ARG A 112 14.43 8.46 -1.72
C ARG A 112 14.28 9.95 -2.02
N MET A 113 13.18 10.38 -2.61
CA MET A 113 12.88 11.80 -2.75
C MET A 113 12.58 12.46 -1.39
N CYS A 114 12.12 11.68 -0.41
CA CYS A 114 11.75 12.17 0.92
C CYS A 114 12.87 12.04 1.97
N SER A 115 13.76 11.04 1.84
CA SER A 115 14.85 10.80 2.79
C SER A 115 16.11 10.29 2.08
N THR A 116 17.27 10.78 2.53
CA THR A 116 18.58 10.24 2.11
C THR A 116 18.91 8.91 2.78
N ASN A 117 18.22 8.57 3.88
CA ASN A 117 18.49 7.38 4.70
C ASN A 117 17.30 6.40 4.64
N VAL A 118 17.18 5.68 3.52
CA VAL A 118 16.11 4.72 3.26
C VAL A 118 16.60 3.30 3.61
N ILE A 119 15.98 2.68 4.61
CA ILE A 119 16.26 1.32 5.08
C ILE A 119 15.18 0.38 4.54
N VAL A 120 15.59 -0.63 3.78
CA VAL A 120 14.73 -1.74 3.35
C VAL A 120 15.15 -2.99 4.14
N PRO A 121 14.36 -3.45 5.12
CA PRO A 121 14.73 -4.57 5.96
C PRO A 121 14.94 -5.87 5.15
N GLU A 122 16.10 -6.49 5.32
CA GLU A 122 16.47 -7.73 4.62
C GLU A 122 15.76 -8.95 5.21
N GLY A 123 15.35 -9.88 4.34
CA GLY A 123 14.67 -11.10 4.76
C GLY A 123 13.24 -10.86 5.31
N VAL A 124 12.68 -9.67 5.06
CA VAL A 124 11.30 -9.30 5.40
C VAL A 124 10.50 -9.14 4.10
N GLY A 125 10.28 -10.24 3.40
CA GLY A 125 9.56 -10.25 2.09
C GLY A 125 8.05 -10.23 2.21
N CYS A 126 7.52 -10.68 3.36
CA CYS A 126 6.08 -10.69 3.67
C CYS A 126 5.89 -10.35 5.15
N CYS A 127 4.85 -9.59 5.47
CA CYS A 127 4.51 -9.29 6.86
C CYS A 127 3.90 -10.50 7.61
N GLY A 128 3.52 -11.57 6.90
CA GLY A 128 2.88 -12.74 7.49
C GLY A 128 1.42 -12.52 7.92
N PHE A 129 0.84 -11.37 7.63
CA PHE A 129 -0.55 -11.06 8.03
C PHE A 129 -1.57 -11.82 7.16
N ALA A 130 -1.25 -12.07 5.88
CA ALA A 130 -2.05 -12.87 4.95
C ALA A 130 -3.56 -12.54 4.99
N GLY A 131 -3.92 -11.31 4.73
CA GLY A 131 -5.29 -10.81 4.83
C GLY A 131 -5.70 -10.58 6.29
N ASP A 132 -6.57 -11.43 6.83
CA ASP A 132 -7.06 -11.39 8.22
C ASP A 132 -6.39 -12.43 9.13
N LYS A 133 -5.60 -13.35 8.59
CA LYS A 133 -4.97 -14.44 9.36
C LYS A 133 -4.06 -13.94 10.47
N GLY A 134 -3.40 -12.81 10.30
CA GLY A 134 -2.56 -12.23 11.34
C GLY A 134 -3.31 -11.82 12.61
N MET A 135 -4.65 -11.68 12.54
CA MET A 135 -5.50 -11.43 13.71
C MET A 135 -5.81 -12.71 14.48
N THR A 136 -5.94 -13.85 13.78
CA THR A 136 -6.29 -15.16 14.36
C THR A 136 -5.07 -16.03 14.60
N HIS A 137 -3.99 -15.81 13.86
CA HIS A 137 -2.72 -16.55 13.89
C HIS A 137 -1.52 -15.61 14.00
N PRO A 138 -1.38 -14.86 15.11
CA PRO A 138 -0.31 -13.86 15.27
C PRO A 138 1.10 -14.47 15.23
N GLU A 139 1.24 -15.76 15.49
CA GLU A 139 2.51 -16.49 15.39
C GLU A 139 3.10 -16.47 13.98
N LEU A 140 2.26 -16.47 12.92
CA LEU A 140 2.71 -16.37 11.53
C LEU A 140 3.37 -15.01 11.27
N ASN A 141 2.73 -13.95 11.75
CA ASN A 141 3.23 -12.59 11.65
C ASN A 141 4.54 -12.43 12.46
N LYS A 142 4.57 -12.90 13.69
CA LYS A 142 5.75 -12.88 14.55
C LYS A 142 6.94 -13.60 13.92
N TYR A 143 6.72 -14.78 13.32
CA TYR A 143 7.78 -15.54 12.65
C TYR A 143 8.29 -14.82 11.39
N ALA A 144 7.39 -14.33 10.54
CA ALA A 144 7.75 -13.62 9.32
C ALA A 144 8.59 -12.37 9.60
N LEU A 145 8.30 -11.66 10.70
CA LEU A 145 8.92 -10.39 11.09
C LEU A 145 10.02 -10.52 12.15
N ARG A 146 10.47 -11.75 12.49
CA ARG A 146 11.47 -12.00 13.54
C ARG A 146 12.78 -11.25 13.38
N LYS A 147 13.15 -10.86 12.15
CA LYS A 147 14.37 -10.11 11.84
C LYS A 147 14.16 -8.59 11.78
N LEU A 148 12.92 -8.12 11.83
CA LEU A 148 12.58 -6.72 11.57
C LEU A 148 13.09 -5.79 12.67
N LYS A 149 12.79 -6.09 13.93
CA LYS A 149 13.07 -5.21 15.08
C LYS A 149 14.53 -4.77 15.18
N ALA A 150 15.46 -5.68 14.94
CA ALA A 150 16.90 -5.37 14.99
C ALA A 150 17.34 -4.41 13.87
N GLN A 151 16.72 -4.51 12.69
CA GLN A 151 17.10 -3.73 11.51
C GLN A 151 16.52 -2.31 11.51
N VAL A 152 15.43 -2.08 12.27
CA VAL A 152 14.77 -0.77 12.34
C VAL A 152 15.03 -0.07 13.68
N LYS A 153 16.03 -0.52 14.44
CA LYS A 153 16.42 0.14 15.70
C LYS A 153 16.88 1.57 15.43
N GLY A 154 16.26 2.53 16.12
CA GLY A 154 16.58 3.96 15.94
C GLY A 154 15.83 4.63 14.77
N VAL A 155 15.03 3.90 14.01
CA VAL A 155 14.15 4.47 12.99
C VAL A 155 12.89 4.98 13.69
N PRO A 156 12.47 6.23 13.47
CA PRO A 156 11.28 6.79 14.13
C PRO A 156 9.97 6.24 13.57
N VAL A 157 9.91 6.00 12.25
CA VAL A 157 8.68 5.57 11.57
C VAL A 157 9.02 4.68 10.37
N GLY A 158 8.28 3.60 10.20
CA GLY A 158 8.28 2.78 8.98
C GLY A 158 7.07 3.08 8.08
N TYR A 159 7.20 2.74 6.80
CA TYR A 159 6.17 3.01 5.81
C TYR A 159 5.86 1.77 4.97
N SER A 160 4.59 1.63 4.61
CA SER A 160 4.07 0.54 3.79
C SER A 160 2.91 1.05 2.91
N ASN A 161 2.27 0.19 2.15
CA ASN A 161 1.07 0.50 1.36
C ASN A 161 -0.01 -0.60 1.53
N SER A 162 -0.10 -1.15 2.73
CA SER A 162 -1.15 -2.08 3.12
C SER A 162 -1.40 -2.00 4.61
N ARG A 163 -2.63 -1.67 5.00
CA ARG A 163 -3.01 -1.46 6.40
C ARG A 163 -2.76 -2.67 7.29
N THR A 164 -3.06 -3.86 6.81
CA THR A 164 -2.79 -5.09 7.58
C THR A 164 -1.28 -5.33 7.76
N CYS A 165 -0.46 -5.01 6.75
CA CYS A 165 0.99 -5.05 6.91
C CYS A 165 1.47 -4.01 7.93
N GLU A 166 0.96 -2.79 7.89
CA GLU A 166 1.30 -1.72 8.85
C GLU A 166 1.06 -2.16 10.30
N ILE A 167 -0.11 -2.78 10.56
CA ILE A 167 -0.46 -3.32 11.89
C ILE A 167 0.56 -4.37 12.31
N GLY A 168 0.80 -5.38 11.46
CA GLY A 168 1.73 -6.45 11.77
C GLY A 168 3.17 -5.98 11.96
N LEU A 169 3.63 -5.08 11.11
CA LEU A 169 4.96 -4.48 11.19
C LEU A 169 5.13 -3.66 12.48
N ALA A 170 4.17 -2.80 12.82
CA ALA A 170 4.21 -2.00 14.04
C ALA A 170 4.24 -2.89 15.29
N THR A 171 3.39 -3.91 15.35
CA THR A 171 3.33 -4.84 16.49
C THR A 171 4.67 -5.57 16.72
N ASN A 172 5.41 -5.92 15.67
CA ASN A 172 6.62 -6.75 15.77
C ASN A 172 7.94 -5.97 15.70
N SER A 173 7.92 -4.70 15.29
CA SER A 173 9.13 -3.89 15.17
C SER A 173 9.42 -3.03 16.39
N GLY A 174 8.38 -2.61 17.10
CA GLY A 174 8.45 -1.61 18.17
C GLY A 174 8.51 -0.16 17.71
N ILE A 175 8.30 0.09 16.39
CA ILE A 175 8.12 1.43 15.81
C ILE A 175 6.79 1.50 15.08
N PRO A 176 6.16 2.68 14.94
CA PRO A 176 4.95 2.83 14.14
C PRO A 176 5.23 2.56 12.66
N TYR A 177 4.28 1.93 11.99
CA TYR A 177 4.24 1.80 10.53
C TYR A 177 2.96 2.41 9.99
N VAL A 178 3.08 3.23 8.97
CA VAL A 178 1.97 3.96 8.34
C VAL A 178 2.08 3.96 6.82
N SER A 179 1.07 4.49 6.12
CA SER A 179 1.10 4.60 4.66
C SER A 179 2.24 5.48 4.17
N ILE A 180 2.82 5.12 3.01
CA ILE A 180 3.85 5.92 2.32
C ILE A 180 3.38 7.36 2.04
N ALA A 181 2.08 7.58 1.88
CA ALA A 181 1.51 8.91 1.68
C ALA A 181 1.82 9.87 2.84
N TYR A 182 1.94 9.36 4.08
CA TYR A 182 2.34 10.19 5.22
C TYR A 182 3.80 10.65 5.15
N LEU A 183 4.69 9.81 4.58
CA LEU A 183 6.07 10.23 4.34
C LEU A 183 6.09 11.40 3.36
N VAL A 184 5.38 11.28 2.25
CA VAL A 184 5.30 12.35 1.24
C VAL A 184 4.71 13.62 1.84
N ASN A 185 3.58 13.53 2.56
CA ASN A 185 2.95 14.69 3.19
C ASN A 185 3.87 15.43 4.16
N ARG A 186 4.74 14.73 4.87
CA ARG A 186 5.70 15.32 5.81
C ARG A 186 6.93 15.93 5.12
N SER A 187 7.23 15.48 3.92
CA SER A 187 8.44 15.84 3.17
C SER A 187 8.13 16.73 1.98
N THR A 188 6.90 17.26 1.87
CA THR A 188 6.53 18.12 0.74
C THR A 188 5.70 19.33 1.17
N THR A 189 5.78 20.38 0.35
CA THR A 189 4.85 21.50 0.36
C THR A 189 4.23 21.63 -1.04
N ALA A 190 3.01 22.17 -1.11
CA ALA A 190 2.39 22.45 -2.40
C ALA A 190 3.17 23.57 -3.10
N LYS A 191 3.46 23.38 -4.39
CA LYS A 191 3.98 24.47 -5.23
C LYS A 191 2.91 25.53 -5.39
N ASN A 192 3.30 26.79 -5.26
CA ASN A 192 2.47 27.92 -5.65
C ASN A 192 2.34 27.88 -7.17
N VAL A 193 1.16 27.50 -7.65
CA VAL A 193 0.78 27.50 -9.07
C VAL A 193 0.11 28.82 -9.41
#